data_c82d34742700e2aaf70270b38fe3fbc2
#
_entry.id   c82d34742700e2aaf70270b38fe3fbc2
#
_cell.length_a   1.000
_cell.length_b   1.000
_cell.length_c   1.000
_cell.angle_alpha   90.00
_cell.angle_beta   90.00
_cell.angle_gamma   90.00
#
_symmetry.space_group_name_H-M   'P 1'
#
loop_
_entity.id
_entity.type
_entity.pdbx_description
1 polymer ?
#
loop_
_entity_poly.entity_id
_entity_poly.type
_entity_poly.pdbx_seq_one_letter_code
_entity_poly.pdbx_strand_id
1 'polypeptide(L)'
;MYEDIGIFKQKTVLSLEVFPPKRTAPVDTIYKTLDELKGMTPDFISVTYGAGGSENSRATLEIASSIKHRYGIESVAHIPCLHLTKEDAAEILLQLKAHQIENILALRGDRIPDREPAGDFKYAADLVGFIREHGDFNIIGACYPEGHQESGGLVRDMKHLKDKVDAGVSQLITQLFFDNEYFYRFRERKIGRASCRERV
;
A
#
# COMPACT_ATOMS: atom_id res chain seq x y z
N MET A 1 15.50 -2.96 -13.76
CA MET A 1 15.58 -1.49 -13.97
C MET A 1 14.21 -0.99 -13.57
N TYR A 2 14.10 -0.42 -12.36
CA TYR A 2 12.82 0.09 -11.89
C TYR A 2 12.38 1.18 -12.83
N GLU A 3 11.28 1.01 -13.53
CA GLU A 3 10.51 2.15 -13.98
C GLU A 3 9.98 2.81 -12.70
N ASP A 4 10.83 3.64 -12.13
CA ASP A 4 10.46 4.58 -11.10
C ASP A 4 9.14 5.19 -11.57
N ILE A 5 8.09 5.13 -10.74
CA ILE A 5 6.87 5.87 -11.02
C ILE A 5 7.20 7.38 -10.98
N GLY A 6 8.22 7.78 -11.70
CA GLY A 6 8.66 9.14 -11.97
C GLY A 6 7.66 9.94 -12.81
N ILE A 7 6.56 9.29 -13.17
CA ILE A 7 5.38 9.82 -13.83
C ILE A 7 4.81 11.02 -13.06
N PHE A 8 4.90 11.02 -11.73
CA PHE A 8 4.38 12.12 -10.89
C PHE A 8 5.01 13.50 -11.14
N LYS A 9 6.16 13.56 -11.81
CA LYS A 9 6.82 14.84 -12.09
C LYS A 9 6.34 15.50 -13.39
N GLN A 10 5.67 14.77 -14.27
CA GLN A 10 5.39 15.23 -15.63
C GLN A 10 3.89 15.31 -15.97
N LYS A 11 3.03 14.61 -15.26
CA LYS A 11 1.58 14.60 -15.51
C LYS A 11 0.76 14.29 -14.26
N THR A 12 -0.53 14.59 -14.31
CA THR A 12 -1.49 14.09 -13.32
C THR A 12 -1.58 12.57 -13.44
N VAL A 13 -1.43 11.87 -12.32
CA VAL A 13 -1.53 10.42 -12.24
C VAL A 13 -2.95 10.02 -11.85
N LEU A 14 -3.56 9.15 -12.63
CA LEU A 14 -4.83 8.52 -12.30
C LEU A 14 -4.57 7.12 -11.71
N SER A 15 -5.00 6.90 -10.50
CA SER A 15 -4.96 5.58 -9.88
C SER A 15 -6.34 5.15 -9.39
N LEU A 16 -6.55 3.86 -9.39
CA LEU A 16 -7.77 3.23 -8.87
C LEU A 16 -7.41 2.26 -7.76
N GLU A 17 -8.34 2.02 -6.85
CA GLU A 17 -8.21 1.01 -5.81
C GLU A 17 -9.34 0.00 -5.96
N VAL A 18 -8.99 -1.28 -5.94
CA VAL A 18 -9.95 -2.39 -6.03
C VAL A 18 -9.84 -3.30 -4.82
N PHE A 19 -10.97 -3.89 -4.48
CA PHE A 19 -11.11 -4.80 -3.35
C PHE A 19 -11.29 -6.22 -3.86
N PRO A 20 -10.58 -7.22 -3.31
CA PRO A 20 -10.92 -8.61 -3.55
C PRO A 20 -12.39 -8.86 -3.20
N PRO A 21 -13.14 -9.59 -4.02
CA PRO A 21 -14.53 -9.88 -3.76
C PRO A 21 -14.69 -10.62 -2.43
N LYS A 22 -15.80 -10.34 -1.72
CA LYS A 22 -16.12 -11.08 -0.50
C LYS A 22 -16.28 -12.57 -0.85
N ARG A 23 -16.00 -13.48 0.10
CA ARG A 23 -16.08 -14.96 -0.09
C ARG A 23 -17.40 -15.45 -0.70
N THR A 24 -18.47 -14.68 -0.56
CA THR A 24 -19.81 -15.00 -1.10
C THR A 24 -20.05 -14.48 -2.52
N ALA A 25 -19.14 -13.69 -3.07
CA ALA A 25 -19.28 -13.13 -4.42
C ALA A 25 -18.41 -13.90 -5.42
N PRO A 26 -18.90 -14.14 -6.64
CA PRO A 26 -18.09 -14.75 -7.69
C PRO A 26 -16.84 -13.93 -7.98
N VAL A 27 -15.69 -14.59 -8.10
CA VAL A 27 -14.40 -13.94 -8.46
C VAL A 27 -14.52 -13.18 -9.79
N ASP A 28 -15.37 -13.64 -10.70
CA ASP A 28 -15.62 -13.00 -11.99
C ASP A 28 -16.15 -11.56 -11.89
N THR A 29 -16.70 -11.16 -10.74
CA THR A 29 -17.21 -9.80 -10.54
C THR A 29 -16.08 -8.76 -10.66
N ILE A 30 -14.90 -9.05 -10.11
CA ILE A 30 -13.77 -8.12 -10.19
C ILE A 30 -13.26 -7.99 -11.62
N TYR A 31 -13.24 -9.06 -12.40
CA TYR A 31 -12.79 -9.02 -13.78
C TYR A 31 -13.74 -8.23 -14.67
N LYS A 32 -15.04 -8.33 -14.45
CA LYS A 32 -16.04 -7.47 -15.14
C LYS A 32 -15.79 -5.99 -14.83
N THR A 33 -15.58 -5.66 -13.57
CA THR A 33 -15.25 -4.29 -13.17
C THR A 33 -13.95 -3.80 -13.83
N LEU A 34 -12.91 -4.63 -13.87
CA LEU A 34 -11.65 -4.29 -14.53
C LEU A 34 -11.83 -4.12 -16.06
N ASP A 35 -12.67 -4.92 -16.69
CA ASP A 35 -12.99 -4.79 -18.11
C ASP A 35 -13.72 -3.45 -18.40
N GLU A 36 -14.62 -3.01 -17.52
CA GLU A 36 -15.30 -1.72 -17.61
C GLU A 36 -14.33 -0.54 -17.37
N LEU A 37 -13.39 -0.67 -16.45
CA LEU A 37 -12.40 0.35 -16.11
C LEU A 37 -11.29 0.48 -17.16
N LYS A 38 -11.11 -0.48 -18.04
CA LYS A 38 -10.07 -0.50 -19.07
C LYS A 38 -10.05 0.76 -19.93
N GLY A 39 -11.24 1.35 -20.22
CA GLY A 39 -11.37 2.59 -20.98
C GLY A 39 -10.86 3.85 -20.26
N MET A 40 -10.65 3.81 -18.93
CA MET A 40 -10.16 4.94 -18.15
C MET A 40 -8.62 5.10 -18.19
N THR A 41 -7.89 4.10 -18.66
CA THR A 41 -6.41 4.10 -18.76
C THR A 41 -5.70 4.58 -17.48
N PRO A 42 -5.96 3.97 -16.32
CA PRO A 42 -5.28 4.36 -15.10
C PRO A 42 -3.77 4.06 -15.20
N ASP A 43 -2.96 4.87 -14.53
CA ASP A 43 -1.52 4.68 -14.49
C ASP A 43 -1.14 3.47 -13.61
N PHE A 44 -1.88 3.23 -12.54
CA PHE A 44 -1.78 2.01 -11.74
C PHE A 44 -3.10 1.69 -11.03
N ILE A 45 -3.22 0.45 -10.61
CA ILE A 45 -4.35 -0.01 -9.77
C ILE A 45 -3.80 -0.67 -8.53
N SER A 46 -4.24 -0.23 -7.35
CA SER A 46 -3.91 -0.86 -6.09
C SER A 46 -4.95 -1.91 -5.70
N VAL A 47 -4.49 -3.00 -5.09
CA VAL A 47 -5.34 -4.10 -4.64
C VAL A 47 -5.27 -4.21 -3.13
N THR A 48 -6.40 -4.02 -2.46
CA THR A 48 -6.45 -4.10 -1.01
C THR A 48 -6.25 -5.53 -0.52
N TYR A 49 -5.77 -5.65 0.71
CA TYR A 49 -5.64 -6.93 1.39
C TYR A 49 -6.89 -7.16 2.23
N GLY A 50 -7.70 -8.14 1.88
CA GLY A 50 -8.94 -8.40 2.60
C GLY A 50 -8.71 -8.86 4.06
N ALA A 51 -9.72 -8.76 4.92
CA ALA A 51 -9.64 -9.02 6.37
C ALA A 51 -9.49 -10.50 6.81
N GLY A 52 -9.12 -11.44 5.95
CA GLY A 52 -9.24 -12.91 6.19
C GLY A 52 -7.93 -13.72 6.29
N GLY A 53 -6.76 -13.12 6.46
CA GLY A 53 -5.51 -13.90 6.62
C GLY A 53 -4.92 -14.45 5.30
N SER A 54 -4.34 -15.66 5.32
CA SER A 54 -3.60 -16.25 4.18
C SER A 54 -4.41 -16.47 2.90
N GLU A 55 -5.71 -16.71 2.99
CA GLU A 55 -6.56 -16.82 1.79
C GLU A 55 -6.72 -15.50 1.07
N ASN A 56 -6.63 -14.39 1.78
CA ASN A 56 -6.74 -13.06 1.19
C ASN A 56 -5.44 -12.61 0.52
N SER A 57 -4.28 -13.10 0.98
CA SER A 57 -3.01 -12.85 0.28
C SER A 57 -3.04 -13.44 -1.11
N ARG A 58 -3.62 -14.63 -1.28
CA ARG A 58 -3.78 -15.27 -2.58
C ARG A 58 -4.69 -14.48 -3.51
N ALA A 59 -5.86 -14.03 -3.03
CA ALA A 59 -6.80 -13.24 -3.84
C ALA A 59 -6.17 -11.90 -4.25
N THR A 60 -5.48 -11.22 -3.34
CA THR A 60 -4.76 -9.97 -3.65
C THR A 60 -3.69 -10.20 -4.72
N LEU A 61 -2.91 -11.27 -4.60
CA LEU A 61 -1.87 -11.64 -5.54
C LEU A 61 -2.44 -11.95 -6.93
N GLU A 62 -3.50 -12.78 -7.01
CA GLU A 62 -4.13 -13.17 -8.27
C GLU A 62 -4.70 -11.95 -9.01
N ILE A 63 -5.36 -11.03 -8.29
CA ILE A 63 -5.92 -9.81 -8.87
C ILE A 63 -4.80 -8.87 -9.33
N ALA A 64 -3.78 -8.63 -8.49
CA ALA A 64 -2.64 -7.79 -8.83
C ALA A 64 -1.87 -8.33 -10.04
N SER A 65 -1.68 -9.65 -10.10
CA SER A 65 -1.08 -10.34 -11.25
C SER A 65 -1.91 -10.17 -12.51
N SER A 66 -3.24 -10.33 -12.41
CA SER A 66 -4.14 -10.12 -13.55
C SER A 66 -4.11 -8.68 -14.05
N ILE A 67 -4.11 -7.68 -13.16
CA ILE A 67 -3.99 -6.27 -13.52
C ILE A 67 -2.73 -6.04 -14.34
N LYS A 68 -1.60 -6.55 -13.88
CA LYS A 68 -0.32 -6.37 -14.56
C LYS A 68 -0.24 -7.15 -15.89
N HIS A 69 -0.54 -8.43 -15.88
CA HIS A 69 -0.25 -9.29 -17.03
C HIS A 69 -1.39 -9.38 -18.05
N ARG A 70 -2.65 -9.32 -17.60
CA ARG A 70 -3.81 -9.40 -18.51
C ARG A 70 -4.22 -8.01 -19.02
N TYR A 71 -4.15 -6.99 -18.15
CA TYR A 71 -4.59 -5.64 -18.50
C TYR A 71 -3.46 -4.70 -18.88
N GLY A 72 -2.20 -5.06 -18.61
CA GLY A 72 -1.02 -4.23 -18.92
C GLY A 72 -0.97 -2.94 -18.11
N ILE A 73 -1.56 -2.93 -16.91
CA ILE A 73 -1.60 -1.78 -16.00
C ILE A 73 -0.70 -2.10 -14.80
N GLU A 74 0.10 -1.14 -14.34
CA GLU A 74 0.90 -1.34 -13.13
C GLU A 74 0.01 -1.63 -11.93
N SER A 75 0.44 -2.59 -11.10
CA SER A 75 -0.30 -2.99 -9.91
C SER A 75 0.48 -2.73 -8.64
N VAL A 76 -0.26 -2.38 -7.57
CA VAL A 76 0.26 -2.17 -6.23
C VAL A 76 -0.44 -3.13 -5.28
N ALA A 77 0.31 -4.02 -4.62
CA ALA A 77 -0.25 -4.94 -3.64
C ALA A 77 -0.21 -4.32 -2.24
N HIS A 78 -1.34 -4.29 -1.52
CA HIS A 78 -1.35 -3.90 -0.12
C HIS A 78 -0.85 -5.05 0.76
N ILE A 79 -0.02 -4.74 1.75
CA ILE A 79 0.43 -5.70 2.77
C ILE A 79 0.24 -5.08 4.16
N PRO A 80 -0.78 -5.49 4.92
CA PRO A 80 -0.96 -5.08 6.31
C PRO A 80 -0.20 -6.05 7.24
N CYS A 81 0.72 -5.53 8.06
CA CYS A 81 1.65 -6.37 8.83
C CYS A 81 1.17 -6.83 10.21
N LEU A 82 0.19 -6.17 10.82
CA LEU A 82 -0.14 -6.37 12.24
C LEU A 82 -0.43 -7.82 12.62
N HIS A 83 -1.01 -8.59 11.70
CA HIS A 83 -1.39 -9.98 11.90
C HIS A 83 -0.57 -10.96 11.04
N LEU A 84 0.56 -10.53 10.48
CA LEU A 84 1.49 -11.38 9.76
C LEU A 84 2.68 -11.74 10.65
N THR A 85 3.13 -12.99 10.53
CA THR A 85 4.47 -13.39 10.99
C THR A 85 5.52 -12.97 9.95
N LYS A 86 6.79 -13.02 10.33
CA LYS A 86 7.89 -12.81 9.37
C LYS A 86 7.91 -13.87 8.27
N GLU A 87 7.56 -15.09 8.62
CA GLU A 87 7.45 -16.21 7.68
C GLU A 87 6.33 -15.95 6.66
N ASP A 88 5.15 -15.52 7.11
CA ASP A 88 4.04 -15.15 6.22
C ASP A 88 4.45 -14.00 5.28
N ALA A 89 5.12 -12.97 5.81
CA ALA A 89 5.59 -11.84 5.03
C ALA A 89 6.62 -12.26 3.98
N ALA A 90 7.59 -13.11 4.34
CA ALA A 90 8.59 -13.63 3.42
C ALA A 90 7.94 -14.42 2.28
N GLU A 91 6.98 -15.29 2.59
CA GLU A 91 6.22 -16.06 1.59
C GLU A 91 5.48 -15.14 0.61
N ILE A 92 4.78 -14.12 1.13
CA ILE A 92 4.09 -13.12 0.31
C ILE A 92 5.08 -12.41 -0.64
N LEU A 93 6.25 -11.98 -0.13
CA LEU A 93 7.26 -11.30 -0.95
C LEU A 93 7.82 -12.21 -2.06
N LEU A 94 8.05 -13.49 -1.76
CA LEU A 94 8.47 -14.47 -2.75
C LEU A 94 7.43 -14.62 -3.86
N GLN A 95 6.15 -14.71 -3.50
CA GLN A 95 5.06 -14.83 -4.46
C GLN A 95 4.90 -13.57 -5.31
N LEU A 96 4.96 -12.38 -4.72
CA LEU A 96 4.92 -11.12 -5.45
C LEU A 96 6.05 -11.04 -6.48
N LYS A 97 7.27 -11.42 -6.07
CA LYS A 97 8.44 -11.45 -6.95
C LYS A 97 8.27 -12.46 -8.10
N ALA A 98 7.74 -13.65 -7.82
CA ALA A 98 7.46 -14.66 -8.83
C ALA A 98 6.44 -14.19 -9.88
N HIS A 99 5.49 -13.36 -9.47
CA HIS A 99 4.48 -12.72 -10.34
C HIS A 99 4.90 -11.35 -10.89
N GLN A 100 6.18 -10.94 -10.69
CA GLN A 100 6.71 -9.66 -11.16
C GLN A 100 5.94 -8.43 -10.63
N ILE A 101 5.33 -8.53 -9.45
CA ILE A 101 4.70 -7.42 -8.75
C ILE A 101 5.77 -6.70 -7.94
N GLU A 102 6.11 -5.50 -8.35
CA GLU A 102 7.24 -4.74 -7.81
C GLU A 102 6.82 -3.65 -6.84
N ASN A 103 5.53 -3.26 -6.84
CA ASN A 103 5.01 -2.16 -6.04
C ASN A 103 4.21 -2.68 -4.85
N ILE A 104 4.56 -2.24 -3.65
CA ILE A 104 3.92 -2.64 -2.39
C ILE A 104 3.46 -1.40 -1.63
N LEU A 105 2.18 -1.37 -1.22
CA LEU A 105 1.71 -0.45 -0.21
C LEU A 105 1.83 -1.11 1.16
N ALA A 106 2.86 -0.72 1.90
CA ALA A 106 3.15 -1.25 3.24
C ALA A 106 2.29 -0.55 4.29
N LEU A 107 1.43 -1.33 4.95
CA LEU A 107 0.48 -0.87 5.94
C LEU A 107 0.74 -1.54 7.30
N ARG A 108 0.37 -0.85 8.39
CA ARG A 108 0.27 -1.54 9.67
C ARG A 108 -0.91 -2.52 9.67
N GLY A 109 -2.01 -2.10 9.10
CA GLY A 109 -3.30 -2.76 9.18
C GLY A 109 -4.06 -2.40 10.46
N ASP A 110 -5.33 -2.77 10.51
CA ASP A 110 -6.23 -2.50 11.61
C ASP A 110 -6.23 -3.64 12.62
N ARG A 111 -6.60 -3.33 13.86
CA ARG A 111 -6.88 -4.36 14.86
C ARG A 111 -8.15 -5.09 14.48
N ILE A 112 -8.10 -6.40 14.50
CA ILE A 112 -9.26 -7.26 14.26
C ILE A 112 -9.83 -7.66 15.65
N PRO A 113 -11.13 -7.42 15.91
CA PRO A 113 -11.76 -7.91 17.13
C PRO A 113 -11.47 -9.40 17.34
N ASP A 114 -11.21 -9.81 18.56
CA ASP A 114 -10.96 -11.20 18.97
C ASP A 114 -9.76 -11.89 18.29
N ARG A 115 -8.86 -11.10 17.66
CA ARG A 115 -7.60 -11.61 17.10
C ARG A 115 -6.43 -10.78 17.60
N GLU A 116 -5.53 -11.43 18.33
CA GLU A 116 -4.28 -10.80 18.76
C GLU A 116 -3.33 -10.56 17.57
N PRO A 117 -2.54 -9.45 17.59
CA PRO A 117 -1.45 -9.27 16.66
C PRO A 117 -0.45 -10.42 16.69
N ALA A 118 0.18 -10.74 15.56
CA ALA A 118 1.20 -11.78 15.50
C ALA A 118 2.47 -11.46 16.35
N GLY A 119 2.73 -10.17 16.55
CA GLY A 119 3.82 -9.70 17.41
C GLY A 119 5.13 -9.39 16.68
N ASP A 120 5.34 -9.89 15.48
CA ASP A 120 6.58 -9.70 14.71
C ASP A 120 6.73 -8.28 14.15
N PHE A 121 5.61 -7.65 13.81
CA PHE A 121 5.55 -6.28 13.31
C PHE A 121 4.59 -5.45 14.17
N LYS A 122 5.08 -4.34 14.67
CA LYS A 122 4.27 -3.41 15.46
C LYS A 122 3.77 -2.23 14.63
N TYR A 123 4.59 -1.78 13.69
CA TYR A 123 4.32 -0.64 12.83
C TYR A 123 4.66 -0.95 11.38
N ALA A 124 4.11 -0.18 10.44
CA ALA A 124 4.43 -0.32 9.02
C ALA A 124 5.93 -0.11 8.74
N ALA A 125 6.64 0.69 9.54
CA ALA A 125 8.09 0.87 9.42
C ALA A 125 8.86 -0.45 9.61
N ASP A 126 8.41 -1.33 10.50
CA ASP A 126 9.04 -2.64 10.73
C ASP A 126 8.90 -3.51 9.47
N LEU A 127 7.72 -3.51 8.86
CA LEU A 127 7.49 -4.21 7.59
C LEU A 127 8.34 -3.62 6.46
N VAL A 128 8.46 -2.29 6.38
CA VAL A 128 9.29 -1.62 5.36
C VAL A 128 10.74 -2.08 5.46
N GLY A 129 11.31 -2.08 6.68
CA GLY A 129 12.67 -2.60 6.92
C GLY A 129 12.79 -4.05 6.46
N PHE A 130 11.84 -4.89 6.84
CA PHE A 130 11.82 -6.30 6.44
C PHE A 130 11.75 -6.49 4.93
N ILE A 131 10.90 -5.73 4.21
CA ILE A 131 10.80 -5.79 2.75
C ILE A 131 12.15 -5.44 2.11
N ARG A 132 12.83 -4.40 2.61
CA ARG A 132 14.15 -3.97 2.09
C ARG A 132 15.23 -5.05 2.21
N GLU A 133 15.17 -5.87 3.26
CA GLU A 133 16.10 -6.99 3.46
C GLU A 133 15.80 -8.19 2.54
N HIS A 134 14.55 -8.32 2.04
CA HIS A 134 14.09 -9.49 1.29
C HIS A 134 13.94 -9.27 -0.22
N GLY A 135 14.08 -8.05 -0.69
CA GLY A 135 14.00 -7.77 -2.11
C GLY A 135 14.00 -6.29 -2.45
N ASP A 136 14.10 -6.08 -3.73
CA ASP A 136 14.15 -4.74 -4.29
C ASP A 136 12.73 -4.40 -4.80
N PHE A 137 11.90 -3.89 -3.89
CA PHE A 137 10.53 -3.46 -4.16
C PHE A 137 10.42 -1.94 -4.07
N ASN A 138 9.52 -1.38 -4.87
CA ASN A 138 9.07 -0.01 -4.71
C ASN A 138 8.05 0.03 -3.55
N ILE A 139 8.41 0.69 -2.45
CA ILE A 139 7.61 0.68 -1.23
C ILE A 139 6.89 2.00 -1.07
N ILE A 140 5.57 1.92 -1.04
CA ILE A 140 4.64 3.01 -0.83
C ILE A 140 4.14 2.95 0.62
N GLY A 141 3.99 4.10 1.27
CA GLY A 141 3.44 4.21 2.62
C GLY A 141 2.14 4.99 2.64
N ALA A 142 1.22 4.63 3.54
CA ALA A 142 0.04 5.44 3.80
C ALA A 142 0.39 6.62 4.72
N CYS A 143 -0.24 7.77 4.48
CA CYS A 143 -0.20 8.94 5.36
C CYS A 143 -1.61 9.50 5.58
N TYR A 144 -1.77 10.26 6.68
CA TYR A 144 -3.06 10.68 7.16
C TYR A 144 -3.09 12.20 7.36
N PRO A 145 -3.65 12.98 6.41
CA PRO A 145 -3.71 14.44 6.55
C PRO A 145 -4.42 14.90 7.83
N GLU A 146 -5.46 14.19 8.25
CA GLU A 146 -6.21 14.44 9.47
C GLU A 146 -5.58 13.81 10.73
N GLY A 147 -4.53 12.99 10.57
CA GLY A 147 -3.90 12.19 11.61
C GLY A 147 -4.55 10.82 11.76
N HIS A 148 -3.75 9.81 12.09
CA HIS A 148 -4.24 8.45 12.33
C HIS A 148 -4.93 8.36 13.69
N GLN A 149 -6.14 7.81 13.75
CA GLN A 149 -6.96 7.74 14.96
C GLN A 149 -6.27 7.06 16.15
N GLU A 150 -5.49 5.99 15.89
CA GLU A 150 -4.78 5.24 16.91
C GLU A 150 -3.37 5.80 17.23
N SER A 151 -2.93 6.88 16.59
CA SER A 151 -1.57 7.42 16.81
C SER A 151 -1.40 8.10 18.18
N GLY A 152 -2.51 8.49 18.80
CA GLY A 152 -2.50 9.25 20.05
C GLY A 152 -2.07 10.72 19.86
N GLY A 153 -2.26 11.26 18.65
CA GLY A 153 -2.06 12.66 18.30
C GLY A 153 -1.12 12.90 17.13
N LEU A 154 -1.28 14.07 16.52
CA LEU A 154 -0.59 14.45 15.28
C LEU A 154 0.94 14.38 15.37
N VAL A 155 1.52 14.78 16.50
CA VAL A 155 2.99 14.75 16.67
C VAL A 155 3.52 13.33 16.60
N ARG A 156 2.81 12.39 17.23
CA ARG A 156 3.20 10.99 17.21
C ARG A 156 2.97 10.37 15.83
N ASP A 157 1.89 10.74 15.16
CA ASP A 157 1.61 10.30 13.81
C ASP A 157 2.71 10.74 12.82
N MET A 158 3.13 12.01 12.90
CA MET A 158 4.23 12.53 12.10
C MET A 158 5.57 11.83 12.39
N LYS A 159 5.80 11.42 13.65
CA LYS A 159 6.97 10.60 13.98
C LYS A 159 6.90 9.23 13.31
N HIS A 160 5.77 8.53 13.39
CA HIS A 160 5.58 7.25 12.71
C HIS A 160 5.69 7.37 11.19
N LEU A 161 5.24 8.50 10.62
CA LEU A 161 5.43 8.77 9.19
C LEU A 161 6.91 8.92 8.86
N LYS A 162 7.66 9.69 9.68
CA LYS A 162 9.11 9.83 9.51
C LYS A 162 9.81 8.47 9.62
N ASP A 163 9.47 7.66 10.61
CA ASP A 163 10.05 6.33 10.80
C ASP A 163 9.85 5.45 9.55
N LYS A 164 8.68 5.52 8.90
CA LYS A 164 8.41 4.83 7.62
C LYS A 164 9.30 5.32 6.49
N VAL A 165 9.45 6.63 6.35
CA VAL A 165 10.29 7.23 5.31
C VAL A 165 11.76 6.88 5.53
N ASP A 166 12.24 6.96 6.78
CA ASP A 166 13.61 6.59 7.13
C ASP A 166 13.88 5.09 6.90
N ALA A 167 12.88 4.24 7.09
CA ALA A 167 12.95 2.81 6.80
C ALA A 167 13.01 2.49 5.29
N GLY A 168 12.66 3.43 4.41
CA GLY A 168 12.82 3.26 2.96
C GLY A 168 11.56 3.41 2.12
N VAL A 169 10.48 4.00 2.65
CA VAL A 169 9.32 4.37 1.83
C VAL A 169 9.72 5.43 0.81
N SER A 170 9.43 5.18 -0.46
CA SER A 170 9.77 6.08 -1.57
C SER A 170 8.64 7.04 -1.95
N GLN A 171 7.39 6.66 -1.66
CA GLN A 171 6.19 7.42 -2.01
C GLN A 171 5.15 7.32 -0.90
N LEU A 172 4.27 8.32 -0.82
CA LEU A 172 3.19 8.36 0.16
C LEU A 172 1.83 8.48 -0.56
N ILE A 173 0.86 7.67 -0.12
CA ILE A 173 -0.55 7.81 -0.51
C ILE A 173 -1.32 8.30 0.70
N THR A 174 -2.10 9.38 0.52
CA THR A 174 -2.94 9.89 1.61
C THR A 174 -4.16 9.02 1.81
N GLN A 175 -4.61 8.91 3.04
CA GLN A 175 -5.98 8.51 3.30
C GLN A 175 -6.93 9.54 2.70
N LEU A 176 -8.13 9.10 2.33
CA LEU A 176 -9.19 9.97 1.83
C LEU A 176 -9.45 11.12 2.83
N PHE A 177 -9.56 12.33 2.32
CA PHE A 177 -9.92 13.53 3.08
C PHE A 177 -10.88 14.38 2.23
N PHE A 178 -11.75 15.15 2.88
CA PHE A 178 -12.74 15.99 2.20
C PHE A 178 -12.46 17.48 2.35
N ASP A 179 -11.61 17.87 3.30
CA ASP A 179 -11.19 19.23 3.52
C ASP A 179 -9.72 19.42 3.15
N ASN A 180 -9.48 20.21 2.12
CA ASN A 180 -8.14 20.49 1.60
C ASN A 180 -7.22 21.19 2.61
N GLU A 181 -7.79 21.88 3.62
CA GLU A 181 -7.00 22.51 4.68
C GLU A 181 -6.15 21.48 5.47
N TYR A 182 -6.69 20.29 5.72
CA TYR A 182 -5.92 19.21 6.36
C TYR A 182 -4.71 18.83 5.52
N PHE A 183 -4.88 18.73 4.20
CA PHE A 183 -3.80 18.40 3.29
C PHE A 183 -2.75 19.50 3.21
N TYR A 184 -3.16 20.77 3.11
CA TYR A 184 -2.22 21.88 3.07
C TYR A 184 -1.42 21.99 4.36
N ARG A 185 -2.05 21.90 5.52
CA ARG A 185 -1.38 21.84 6.82
C ARG A 185 -0.47 20.63 6.98
N PHE A 186 -0.86 19.48 6.43
CA PHE A 186 -0.02 18.28 6.41
C PHE A 186 1.26 18.52 5.61
N ARG A 187 1.19 19.12 4.44
CA ARG A 187 2.34 19.48 3.61
C ARG A 187 3.28 20.47 4.29
N GLU A 188 2.74 21.44 5.01
CA GLU A 188 3.51 22.46 5.73
C GLU A 188 4.26 21.89 6.95
N ARG A 189 3.74 20.83 7.54
CA ARG A 189 4.43 20.13 8.62
C ARG A 189 5.68 19.51 8.03
N LYS A 190 6.82 20.19 8.22
CA LYS A 190 8.13 19.74 7.71
C LYS A 190 8.42 18.35 8.26
N ILE A 191 8.14 17.32 7.48
CA ILE A 191 8.62 15.97 7.73
C ILE A 191 10.14 16.03 7.51
N GLY A 192 10.88 16.38 8.54
CA GLY A 192 12.32 16.53 8.63
C GLY A 192 13.04 16.91 7.32
N ARG A 193 14.08 17.70 7.34
CA ARG A 193 14.85 18.20 6.18
C ARG A 193 15.45 17.14 5.25
N ALA A 194 15.12 15.86 5.42
CA ALA A 194 15.62 14.75 4.61
C ALA A 194 14.52 14.24 3.69
N SER A 195 14.63 14.60 2.42
CA SER A 195 14.16 13.88 1.23
C SER A 195 12.67 13.55 1.01
N CYS A 196 11.70 14.10 1.71
CA CYS A 196 10.37 14.23 1.11
C CYS A 196 10.36 15.43 0.16
N ARG A 197 11.25 15.42 -0.83
CA ARG A 197 11.11 16.27 -2.00
C ARG A 197 9.89 15.78 -2.77
N GLU A 198 8.75 16.51 -2.57
CA GLU A 198 7.67 16.62 -3.55
C GLU A 198 7.23 15.30 -4.22
N ARG A 199 6.71 14.35 -3.45
CA ARG A 199 5.99 13.20 -4.00
C ARG A 199 4.72 12.98 -3.18
N VAL A 200 3.75 13.84 -3.40
CA VAL A 200 2.37 13.68 -2.96
C VAL A 200 1.52 13.56 -4.20
#